data_7338363fcf8b5522cac56a1084319693
#
_entry.id   7338363fcf8b5522cac56a1084319693
#
_cell.length_a   1.000
_cell.length_b   1.000
_cell.length_c   1.000
_cell.angle_alpha   90.00
_cell.angle_beta   90.00
_cell.angle_gamma   90.00
#
_symmetry.space_group_name_H-M   'P 1'
#
loop_
_entity.id
_entity.type
_entity.pdbx_description
1 polymer ?
#
loop_
_entity_poly.entity_id
_entity_poly.type
_entity_poly.pdbx_seq_one_letter_code
_entity_poly.pdbx_strand_id
1 'polypeptide(L)'
;MLSSQINLISCFGNCFENLTLLYMIKLRCVVERITYQNPENGYSVLKVKVKGYNDLVTLVGNLLEVPAGSVLACEGDWKVDKRYGSQFVAQTWEEVMPATTYGIEKYLGSGLVKGIGPKFAHLIVQQFGLDTIDVIETDIQRLHEVPGIGKKRVEMIRESWEKQKDIKNVMLFLQGHGVSTAYAAKIYRQYGKESIDKVKENPYRLADDIWGIGFKTADSIASKMGYEKNDLRRCQSGICYTLNQLANEGHVYAKEEQLVQAARELLDAEEAPIREALTKLIQTEELQTEGEAIYLPPFYYAEVGTSSRLLALLRESEKDLFAPSFDLQTLSQETGIEYDEVQLQAIQEAVRSKVMVLTGGPGTGKTTTTQGIITALKHLGLRILLAAPTGRAAKRMSEATGMEAKPSTGCWSSIPRTATSATTRIRWRVMRSSLTNVR
;
A
#
# COMPACT_ATOMS: atom_id res chain seq x y z
N MET A 1 -49.39 36.26 0.67
CA MET A 1 -49.28 37.13 -0.50
C MET A 1 -47.81 37.19 -0.89
N LEU A 2 -47.53 36.56 -1.87
CA LEU A 2 -47.15 36.50 -3.28
C LEU A 2 -46.48 35.13 -3.51
N SER A 3 -46.98 34.14 -3.98
CA SER A 3 -47.62 33.54 -5.17
C SER A 3 -47.09 34.08 -6.50
N SER A 4 -46.70 33.03 -7.30
CA SER A 4 -46.59 32.97 -8.76
C SER A 4 -45.37 33.57 -9.42
N GLN A 5 -44.58 32.72 -10.11
CA GLN A 5 -44.80 32.49 -11.54
C GLN A 5 -44.07 31.21 -12.02
N ILE A 6 -44.88 30.21 -12.30
CA ILE A 6 -44.57 29.15 -13.26
C ILE A 6 -45.05 29.67 -14.61
N ASN A 7 -44.18 29.74 -15.61
CA ASN A 7 -44.62 29.82 -17.00
C ASN A 7 -43.95 28.72 -17.82
N LEU A 8 -44.81 27.83 -18.29
CA LEU A 8 -44.54 26.87 -19.33
C LEU A 8 -44.16 27.57 -20.65
N ILE A 9 -43.14 27.05 -21.31
CA ILE A 9 -43.08 27.05 -22.76
C ILE A 9 -42.76 25.61 -23.19
N SER A 10 -43.79 24.93 -23.72
CA SER A 10 -43.64 23.74 -24.54
C SER A 10 -43.31 24.20 -25.94
N CYS A 11 -42.39 23.50 -26.59
CA CYS A 11 -42.21 23.17 -27.99
C CYS A 11 -40.76 23.25 -28.39
N PHE A 12 -40.13 22.13 -28.54
CA PHE A 12 -39.44 21.64 -29.74
C PHE A 12 -38.65 20.40 -29.38
N GLY A 13 -38.97 19.35 -30.12
CA GLY A 13 -38.39 18.04 -29.90
C GLY A 13 -36.93 17.92 -30.31
N ASN A 14 -36.33 16.84 -29.78
CA ASN A 14 -35.10 16.18 -30.22
C ASN A 14 -33.83 17.03 -30.27
N CYS A 15 -33.17 17.12 -29.11
CA CYS A 15 -31.71 17.09 -28.94
C CYS A 15 -31.38 17.40 -27.46
N PHE A 16 -31.65 16.49 -26.53
CA PHE A 16 -31.16 16.58 -25.16
C PHE A 16 -30.62 15.22 -24.70
N GLU A 17 -29.52 14.83 -25.29
CA GLU A 17 -28.59 13.96 -24.59
C GLU A 17 -27.49 14.85 -23.99
N ASN A 18 -27.33 14.73 -22.66
CA ASN A 18 -26.19 15.23 -21.86
C ASN A 18 -26.08 16.75 -21.61
N LEU A 19 -26.96 17.27 -20.77
CA LEU A 19 -26.62 18.40 -19.91
C LEU A 19 -27.37 18.27 -18.57
N THR A 20 -27.03 17.26 -17.80
CA THR A 20 -27.31 17.27 -16.37
C THR A 20 -26.26 18.19 -15.72
N LEU A 21 -26.49 19.48 -15.72
CA LEU A 21 -25.85 20.40 -14.79
C LEU A 21 -26.29 19.97 -13.39
N LEU A 22 -25.52 19.11 -12.75
CA LEU A 22 -25.63 18.77 -11.34
C LEU A 22 -25.38 20.05 -10.55
N TYR A 23 -26.46 20.74 -10.14
CA TYR A 23 -26.40 21.78 -9.11
C TYR A 23 -26.01 21.07 -7.81
N MET A 24 -24.70 21.04 -7.52
CA MET A 24 -24.23 20.60 -6.21
C MET A 24 -24.77 21.53 -5.14
N ILE A 25 -25.39 20.96 -4.13
CA ILE A 25 -25.93 21.72 -3.01
C ILE A 25 -24.78 22.09 -2.09
N LYS A 26 -24.65 23.39 -1.78
CA LYS A 26 -23.69 23.89 -0.80
C LYS A 26 -24.31 23.85 0.60
N LEU A 27 -23.62 23.18 1.53
CA LEU A 27 -24.05 23.04 2.90
C LEU A 27 -22.94 23.55 3.83
N ARG A 28 -23.26 24.57 4.66
CA ARG A 28 -22.37 25.01 5.74
C ARG A 28 -22.88 24.48 7.07
N CYS A 29 -22.02 23.77 7.80
CA CYS A 29 -22.41 23.08 9.00
C CYS A 29 -21.30 23.09 10.08
N VAL A 30 -21.70 22.88 11.32
CA VAL A 30 -20.80 22.68 12.48
C VAL A 30 -20.83 21.22 12.87
N VAL A 31 -19.68 20.58 12.99
CA VAL A 31 -19.58 19.18 13.40
C VAL A 31 -19.86 19.08 14.91
N GLU A 32 -20.95 18.42 15.28
CA GLU A 32 -21.27 18.20 16.69
C GLU A 32 -20.62 16.93 17.25
N ARG A 33 -20.59 15.85 16.45
CA ARG A 33 -19.93 14.61 16.84
C ARG A 33 -19.59 13.73 15.66
N ILE A 34 -18.53 12.94 15.80
CA ILE A 34 -18.14 11.89 14.89
C ILE A 34 -18.89 10.62 15.32
N THR A 35 -19.68 10.03 14.41
CA THR A 35 -20.39 8.77 14.67
C THR A 35 -19.56 7.58 14.24
N TYR A 36 -18.84 7.70 13.11
CA TYR A 36 -17.94 6.68 12.58
C TYR A 36 -16.85 7.34 11.74
N GLN A 37 -15.65 6.81 11.81
CA GLN A 37 -14.53 7.22 10.96
C GLN A 37 -13.64 6.02 10.67
N ASN A 38 -13.34 5.80 9.39
CA ASN A 38 -12.39 4.79 8.96
C ASN A 38 -11.04 5.46 8.68
N PRO A 39 -10.00 5.20 9.47
CA PRO A 39 -8.70 5.84 9.31
C PRO A 39 -7.93 5.42 8.05
N GLU A 40 -8.31 4.29 7.42
CA GLU A 40 -7.62 3.77 6.24
C GLU A 40 -8.05 4.49 4.95
N ASN A 41 -9.36 4.73 4.78
CA ASN A 41 -9.92 5.32 3.57
C ASN A 41 -10.56 6.70 3.78
N GLY A 42 -10.56 7.22 5.02
CA GLY A 42 -11.11 8.52 5.37
C GLY A 42 -12.63 8.62 5.39
N TYR A 43 -13.35 7.51 5.11
CA TYR A 43 -14.81 7.53 5.13
C TYR A 43 -15.31 7.82 6.54
N SER A 44 -16.15 8.87 6.66
CA SER A 44 -16.65 9.36 7.93
C SER A 44 -18.15 9.59 7.89
N VAL A 45 -18.79 9.35 9.03
CA VAL A 45 -20.19 9.66 9.31
C VAL A 45 -20.25 10.64 10.48
N LEU A 46 -20.65 11.86 10.21
CA LEU A 46 -20.69 12.96 11.17
C LEU A 46 -22.13 13.36 11.46
N LYS A 47 -22.41 13.78 12.69
CA LYS A 47 -23.62 14.51 13.03
C LYS A 47 -23.29 16.00 13.09
N VAL A 48 -23.95 16.77 12.22
CA VAL A 48 -23.63 18.18 12.02
C VAL A 48 -24.87 19.06 12.27
N LYS A 49 -24.62 20.25 12.79
CA LYS A 49 -25.66 21.28 12.97
C LYS A 49 -25.63 22.20 11.75
N VAL A 50 -26.75 22.32 11.09
CA VAL A 50 -26.95 23.15 9.90
C VAL A 50 -27.93 24.28 10.23
N LYS A 51 -27.63 25.49 9.80
CA LYS A 51 -28.54 26.63 9.99
C LYS A 51 -29.85 26.40 9.21
N GLY A 52 -30.99 26.47 9.92
CA GLY A 52 -32.30 26.23 9.31
C GLY A 52 -32.84 24.81 9.49
N TYR A 53 -32.06 23.91 10.11
CA TYR A 53 -32.51 22.56 10.49
C TYR A 53 -32.60 22.47 12.01
N ASN A 54 -33.74 21.97 12.53
CA ASN A 54 -33.92 21.78 13.94
C ASN A 54 -33.11 20.61 14.49
N ASP A 55 -33.05 19.53 13.70
CA ASP A 55 -32.33 18.30 14.06
C ASP A 55 -30.94 18.26 13.45
N LEU A 56 -30.07 17.40 14.02
CA LEU A 56 -28.74 17.16 13.50
C LEU A 56 -28.81 16.40 12.17
N VAL A 57 -28.17 16.94 11.15
CA VAL A 57 -28.03 16.32 9.84
C VAL A 57 -26.94 15.27 9.89
N THR A 58 -27.12 14.17 9.16
CA THR A 58 -26.07 13.18 8.94
C THR A 58 -25.27 13.59 7.71
N LEU A 59 -24.00 13.89 7.90
CA LEU A 59 -23.03 14.20 6.84
C LEU A 59 -22.16 12.96 6.63
N VAL A 60 -22.04 12.53 5.39
CA VAL A 60 -21.27 11.34 4.99
C VAL A 60 -20.31 11.70 3.87
N GLY A 61 -19.11 11.21 3.93
CA GLY A 61 -18.11 11.46 2.88
C GLY A 61 -16.71 11.04 3.28
N ASN A 62 -15.75 11.38 2.44
CA ASN A 62 -14.34 11.19 2.76
C ASN A 62 -13.84 12.41 3.55
N LEU A 63 -14.10 12.42 4.87
CA LEU A 63 -13.88 13.53 5.80
C LEU A 63 -12.82 13.14 6.83
N LEU A 64 -11.60 12.90 6.34
CA LEU A 64 -10.51 12.44 7.20
C LEU A 64 -10.08 13.55 8.17
N GLU A 65 -9.89 13.17 9.45
CA GLU A 65 -9.37 14.05 10.50
C GLU A 65 -10.20 15.32 10.77
N VAL A 66 -11.48 15.32 10.40
CA VAL A 66 -12.39 16.42 10.77
C VAL A 66 -12.82 16.23 12.23
N PRO A 67 -12.41 17.12 13.12
CA PRO A 67 -12.78 17.02 14.54
C PRO A 67 -14.18 17.55 14.84
N ALA A 68 -14.74 17.13 15.97
CA ALA A 68 -15.94 17.76 16.49
C ALA A 68 -15.66 19.25 16.78
N GLY A 69 -16.58 20.13 16.42
CA GLY A 69 -16.45 21.59 16.55
C GLY A 69 -15.98 22.28 15.27
N SER A 70 -15.45 21.58 14.28
CA SER A 70 -15.08 22.18 12.99
C SER A 70 -16.31 22.71 12.27
N VAL A 71 -16.12 23.81 11.57
CA VAL A 71 -17.10 24.37 10.62
C VAL A 71 -16.72 23.95 9.21
N LEU A 72 -17.64 23.24 8.54
CA LEU A 72 -17.41 22.74 7.20
C LEU A 72 -18.30 23.48 6.18
N ALA A 73 -17.73 23.81 5.04
CA ALA A 73 -18.45 24.12 3.82
C ALA A 73 -18.34 22.90 2.90
N CYS A 74 -19.46 22.24 2.66
CA CYS A 74 -19.54 21.03 1.86
C CYS A 74 -20.33 21.26 0.58
N GLU A 75 -19.91 20.62 -0.50
CA GLU A 75 -20.70 20.52 -1.74
C GLU A 75 -21.03 19.05 -1.96
N GLY A 76 -22.30 18.76 -2.27
CA GLY A 76 -22.76 17.39 -2.42
C GLY A 76 -24.25 17.28 -2.62
N ASP A 77 -24.79 16.09 -2.37
CA ASP A 77 -26.19 15.75 -2.63
C ASP A 77 -26.85 15.07 -1.44
N TRP A 78 -28.17 15.29 -1.31
CA TRP A 78 -28.98 14.55 -0.37
C TRP A 78 -29.28 13.16 -0.91
N LYS A 79 -29.02 12.13 -0.10
CA LYS A 79 -29.40 10.73 -0.38
C LYS A 79 -30.21 10.16 0.77
N VAL A 80 -31.16 9.32 0.44
CA VAL A 80 -31.94 8.58 1.44
C VAL A 80 -31.40 7.15 1.51
N ASP A 81 -30.78 6.81 2.62
CA ASP A 81 -30.34 5.45 2.91
C ASP A 81 -31.53 4.67 3.51
N LYS A 82 -31.73 3.42 3.07
CA LYS A 82 -32.85 2.56 3.55
C LYS A 82 -32.77 2.25 5.05
N ARG A 83 -31.57 2.26 5.63
CA ARG A 83 -31.33 1.89 7.03
C ARG A 83 -31.10 3.10 7.93
N TYR A 84 -30.48 4.15 7.40
CA TYR A 84 -30.01 5.30 8.17
C TYR A 84 -30.75 6.61 7.87
N GLY A 85 -31.72 6.57 6.96
CA GLY A 85 -32.53 7.73 6.61
C GLY A 85 -31.84 8.76 5.72
N SER A 86 -32.28 10.01 5.79
CA SER A 86 -31.74 11.10 4.96
C SER A 86 -30.33 11.49 5.40
N GLN A 87 -29.42 11.53 4.43
CA GLN A 87 -28.00 11.86 4.63
C GLN A 87 -27.55 12.84 3.54
N PHE A 88 -26.67 13.76 3.92
CA PHE A 88 -25.97 14.60 2.95
C PHE A 88 -24.63 13.96 2.61
N VAL A 89 -24.43 13.60 1.36
CA VAL A 89 -23.19 12.98 0.87
C VAL A 89 -22.29 14.07 0.31
N ALA A 90 -21.24 14.43 1.05
CA ALA A 90 -20.26 15.40 0.61
C ALA A 90 -19.35 14.79 -0.46
N GLN A 91 -19.24 15.45 -1.59
CA GLN A 91 -18.29 15.14 -2.66
C GLN A 91 -17.00 15.95 -2.47
N THR A 92 -17.16 17.24 -2.14
CA THR A 92 -16.06 18.12 -1.74
C THR A 92 -16.39 18.80 -0.43
N TRP A 93 -15.38 19.18 0.30
CA TRP A 93 -15.52 19.90 1.55
C TRP A 93 -14.27 20.72 1.86
N GLU A 94 -14.46 21.80 2.60
CA GLU A 94 -13.40 22.59 3.17
C GLU A 94 -13.72 22.95 4.62
N GLU A 95 -12.71 23.01 5.47
CA GLU A 95 -12.85 23.55 6.81
C GLU A 95 -12.75 25.06 6.75
N VAL A 96 -13.78 25.73 7.21
CA VAL A 96 -13.84 27.19 7.23
C VAL A 96 -13.79 27.69 8.67
N MET A 97 -13.17 28.83 8.87
CA MET A 97 -13.10 29.44 10.18
C MET A 97 -14.51 29.76 10.71
N PRO A 98 -14.79 29.47 11.99
CA PRO A 98 -16.07 29.77 12.57
C PRO A 98 -16.33 31.29 12.60
N ALA A 99 -17.44 31.73 12.03
CA ALA A 99 -17.83 33.12 11.96
C ALA A 99 -18.76 33.56 13.12
N THR A 100 -18.97 32.70 14.12
CA THR A 100 -19.83 32.97 15.27
C THR A 100 -19.12 32.61 16.56
N THR A 101 -19.41 33.33 17.64
CA THR A 101 -18.87 33.03 18.98
C THR A 101 -19.15 31.59 19.40
N TYR A 102 -20.35 31.08 19.12
CA TYR A 102 -20.70 29.68 19.36
C TYR A 102 -19.81 28.70 18.58
N GLY A 103 -19.55 28.96 17.30
CA GLY A 103 -18.67 28.15 16.48
C GLY A 103 -17.22 28.15 16.98
N ILE A 104 -16.72 29.33 17.37
CA ILE A 104 -15.37 29.49 17.95
C ILE A 104 -15.25 28.72 19.26
N GLU A 105 -16.25 28.83 20.14
CA GLU A 105 -16.27 28.12 21.42
C GLU A 105 -16.24 26.59 21.22
N LYS A 106 -17.07 26.08 20.32
CA LYS A 106 -17.11 24.64 19.98
C LYS A 106 -15.80 24.17 19.38
N TYR A 107 -15.24 24.93 18.43
CA TYR A 107 -13.96 24.63 17.80
C TYR A 107 -12.82 24.55 18.83
N LEU A 108 -12.66 25.55 19.67
CA LEU A 108 -11.63 25.54 20.71
C LEU A 108 -11.85 24.48 21.77
N GLY A 109 -13.12 24.25 22.16
CA GLY A 109 -13.51 23.26 23.18
C GLY A 109 -13.50 21.81 22.73
N SER A 110 -13.28 21.54 21.44
CA SER A 110 -13.32 20.19 20.84
C SER A 110 -12.16 19.27 21.26
N GLY A 111 -11.11 19.83 21.89
CA GLY A 111 -9.89 19.10 22.24
C GLY A 111 -8.80 19.15 21.17
N LEU A 112 -9.06 19.78 20.04
CA LEU A 112 -8.09 20.04 18.96
C LEU A 112 -6.88 20.81 19.46
N VAL A 113 -7.15 21.89 20.23
CA VAL A 113 -6.10 22.74 20.78
C VAL A 113 -5.78 22.25 22.19
N LYS A 114 -4.62 21.62 22.37
CA LYS A 114 -4.18 21.17 23.69
C LYS A 114 -4.11 22.35 24.66
N GLY A 115 -4.67 22.17 25.85
CA GLY A 115 -4.71 23.21 26.85
C GLY A 115 -6.03 24.00 26.88
N ILE A 116 -6.89 23.85 25.87
CA ILE A 116 -8.24 24.43 25.82
C ILE A 116 -9.26 23.30 25.89
N GLY A 117 -9.95 23.17 27.01
CA GLY A 117 -11.16 22.34 27.13
C GLY A 117 -12.42 23.23 27.07
N PRO A 118 -13.63 22.62 27.09
CA PRO A 118 -14.89 23.37 26.95
C PRO A 118 -15.03 24.56 27.90
N LYS A 119 -14.60 24.41 29.16
CA LYS A 119 -14.62 25.47 30.16
C LYS A 119 -13.73 26.67 29.78
N PHE A 120 -12.50 26.41 29.32
CA PHE A 120 -11.58 27.47 28.91
C PHE A 120 -11.96 28.07 27.55
N ALA A 121 -12.50 27.29 26.63
CA ALA A 121 -13.06 27.79 25.38
C ALA A 121 -14.16 28.84 25.65
N HIS A 122 -15.08 28.51 26.55
CA HIS A 122 -16.13 29.44 26.97
C HIS A 122 -15.57 30.74 27.55
N LEU A 123 -14.60 30.66 28.48
CA LEU A 123 -13.98 31.83 29.12
C LEU A 123 -13.22 32.69 28.13
N ILE A 124 -12.47 32.07 27.21
CA ILE A 124 -11.69 32.77 26.16
C ILE A 124 -12.66 33.52 25.24
N VAL A 125 -13.69 32.83 24.74
CA VAL A 125 -14.67 33.45 23.84
C VAL A 125 -15.51 34.50 24.54
N GLN A 126 -15.80 34.36 25.81
CA GLN A 126 -16.47 35.36 26.61
C GLN A 126 -15.61 36.66 26.74
N GLN A 127 -14.28 36.53 26.84
CA GLN A 127 -13.34 37.62 26.95
C GLN A 127 -13.10 38.35 25.61
N PHE A 128 -12.90 37.61 24.54
CA PHE A 128 -12.43 38.11 23.26
C PHE A 128 -13.49 38.08 22.14
N GLY A 129 -14.61 37.41 22.34
CA GLY A 129 -15.70 37.35 21.36
C GLY A 129 -15.27 36.80 20.03
N LEU A 130 -15.57 37.52 18.94
CA LEU A 130 -15.18 37.16 17.58
C LEU A 130 -13.68 37.30 17.32
N ASP A 131 -12.96 38.14 18.06
CA ASP A 131 -11.53 38.40 17.91
C ASP A 131 -10.69 37.25 18.55
N THR A 132 -11.31 36.25 19.13
CA THR A 132 -10.62 35.15 19.82
C THR A 132 -9.56 34.46 18.94
N ILE A 133 -9.88 34.20 17.68
CA ILE A 133 -8.94 33.56 16.75
C ILE A 133 -7.77 34.48 16.45
N ASP A 134 -8.04 35.76 16.17
CA ASP A 134 -7.02 36.76 15.88
C ASP A 134 -6.08 36.95 17.09
N VAL A 135 -6.59 36.95 18.29
CA VAL A 135 -5.79 36.99 19.53
C VAL A 135 -4.87 35.80 19.66
N ILE A 136 -5.37 34.57 19.37
CA ILE A 136 -4.54 33.36 19.40
C ILE A 136 -3.45 33.38 18.31
N GLU A 137 -3.75 33.95 17.13
CA GLU A 137 -2.81 34.00 16.00
C GLU A 137 -1.79 35.12 16.10
N THR A 138 -2.20 36.29 16.56
CA THR A 138 -1.34 37.50 16.52
C THR A 138 -0.72 37.86 17.85
N ASP A 139 -1.44 37.67 18.95
CA ASP A 139 -1.00 38.05 20.30
C ASP A 139 -1.50 37.05 21.37
N ILE A 140 -0.98 35.85 21.32
CA ILE A 140 -1.37 34.74 22.20
C ILE A 140 -1.10 35.06 23.69
N GLN A 141 -0.23 36.02 24.00
CA GLN A 141 0.07 36.44 25.38
C GLN A 141 -1.17 37.03 26.07
N ARG A 142 -2.08 37.62 25.30
CA ARG A 142 -3.34 38.14 25.85
C ARG A 142 -4.23 37.06 26.46
N LEU A 143 -4.02 35.80 26.18
CA LEU A 143 -4.72 34.71 26.87
C LEU A 143 -4.47 34.71 28.38
N HIS A 144 -3.42 35.42 28.88
CA HIS A 144 -3.23 35.62 30.31
C HIS A 144 -4.30 36.48 30.96
N GLU A 145 -5.06 37.29 30.18
CA GLU A 145 -6.20 38.05 30.65
C GLU A 145 -7.36 37.17 31.12
N VAL A 146 -7.36 35.89 30.65
CA VAL A 146 -8.42 34.92 31.00
C VAL A 146 -8.08 34.20 32.32
N PRO A 147 -8.99 34.20 33.31
CA PRO A 147 -8.77 33.56 34.60
C PRO A 147 -8.42 32.10 34.46
N GLY A 148 -7.30 31.69 35.08
CA GLY A 148 -6.84 30.28 35.09
C GLY A 148 -5.98 29.87 33.88
N ILE A 149 -5.62 30.79 32.99
CA ILE A 149 -4.66 30.57 31.91
C ILE A 149 -3.29 31.14 32.30
N GLY A 150 -2.39 30.28 32.77
CA GLY A 150 -1.03 30.60 33.12
C GLY A 150 -0.04 30.33 31.98
N LYS A 151 1.24 30.76 32.18
CA LYS A 151 2.32 30.65 31.16
C LYS A 151 2.44 29.28 30.51
N LYS A 152 2.40 28.19 31.30
CA LYS A 152 2.50 26.81 30.75
C LYS A 152 1.35 26.47 29.80
N ARG A 153 0.14 26.98 30.10
CA ARG A 153 -1.03 26.71 29.27
C ARG A 153 -0.97 27.54 27.97
N VAL A 154 -0.54 28.78 28.03
CA VAL A 154 -0.33 29.60 26.83
C VAL A 154 0.68 28.94 25.88
N GLU A 155 1.78 28.40 26.41
CA GLU A 155 2.76 27.71 25.60
C GLU A 155 2.20 26.42 24.96
N MET A 156 1.45 25.64 25.72
CA MET A 156 0.79 24.43 25.21
C MET A 156 -0.24 24.76 24.11
N ILE A 157 -0.97 25.88 24.25
CA ILE A 157 -1.92 26.36 23.26
C ILE A 157 -1.17 26.79 22.00
N ARG A 158 -0.06 27.54 22.14
CA ARG A 158 0.77 27.99 21.04
C ARG A 158 1.29 26.81 20.20
N GLU A 159 1.96 25.85 20.84
CA GLU A 159 2.50 24.68 20.15
C GLU A 159 1.41 23.89 19.42
N SER A 160 0.24 23.73 20.06
CA SER A 160 -0.87 23.01 19.47
C SER A 160 -1.49 23.76 18.28
N TRP A 161 -1.61 25.09 18.38
CA TRP A 161 -2.12 25.95 17.32
C TRP A 161 -1.22 25.97 16.08
N GLU A 162 0.10 26.12 16.29
CA GLU A 162 1.10 26.05 15.23
C GLU A 162 1.04 24.71 14.49
N LYS A 163 0.93 23.61 15.24
CA LYS A 163 0.80 22.27 14.65
C LYS A 163 -0.46 22.14 13.78
N GLN A 164 -1.60 22.70 14.20
CA GLN A 164 -2.83 22.68 13.41
C GLN A 164 -2.70 23.48 12.12
N LYS A 165 -2.03 24.62 12.20
CA LYS A 165 -1.75 25.48 11.03
C LYS A 165 -0.88 24.78 10.00
N ASP A 166 0.17 24.07 10.45
CA ASP A 166 1.03 23.28 9.58
C ASP A 166 0.26 22.17 8.85
N ILE A 167 -0.57 21.43 9.58
CA ILE A 167 -1.43 20.38 8.98
C ILE A 167 -2.32 20.96 7.90
N LYS A 168 -3.01 22.07 8.21
CA LYS A 168 -3.91 22.73 7.28
C LYS A 168 -3.19 23.22 6.01
N ASN A 169 -2.01 23.81 6.16
CA ASN A 169 -1.21 24.27 5.03
C ASN A 169 -0.78 23.12 4.12
N VAL A 170 -0.32 22.00 4.71
CA VAL A 170 0.07 20.80 3.95
C VAL A 170 -1.15 20.22 3.22
N MET A 171 -2.29 20.11 3.89
CA MET A 171 -3.52 19.59 3.29
C MET A 171 -3.98 20.46 2.12
N LEU A 172 -4.04 21.77 2.29
CA LEU A 172 -4.43 22.71 1.23
C LEU A 172 -3.48 22.64 0.04
N PHE A 173 -2.16 22.61 0.29
CA PHE A 173 -1.18 22.48 -0.78
C PHE A 173 -1.38 21.19 -1.58
N LEU A 174 -1.47 20.05 -0.90
CA LEU A 174 -1.60 18.74 -1.55
C LEU A 174 -2.93 18.60 -2.30
N GLN A 175 -4.04 19.07 -1.70
CA GLN A 175 -5.35 19.08 -2.36
C GLN A 175 -5.38 19.98 -3.58
N GLY A 176 -4.75 21.15 -3.53
CA GLY A 176 -4.58 22.05 -4.67
C GLY A 176 -3.86 21.41 -5.85
N HIS A 177 -3.01 20.41 -5.60
CA HIS A 177 -2.35 19.60 -6.62
C HIS A 177 -3.07 18.26 -6.88
N GLY A 178 -4.34 18.15 -6.46
CA GLY A 178 -5.21 17.01 -6.75
C GLY A 178 -4.87 15.73 -6.01
N VAL A 179 -4.16 15.84 -4.87
CA VAL A 179 -3.95 14.73 -3.93
C VAL A 179 -5.22 14.55 -3.11
N SER A 180 -5.74 13.33 -3.01
CA SER A 180 -6.90 13.06 -2.15
C SER A 180 -6.57 13.32 -0.69
N THR A 181 -7.58 13.68 0.11
CA THR A 181 -7.43 13.91 1.55
C THR A 181 -6.77 12.72 2.27
N ALA A 182 -7.13 11.48 1.87
CA ALA A 182 -6.54 10.27 2.44
C ALA A 182 -5.04 10.15 2.18
N TYR A 183 -4.59 10.50 0.98
CA TYR A 183 -3.16 10.50 0.66
C TYR A 183 -2.44 11.69 1.33
N ALA A 184 -3.06 12.87 1.36
CA ALA A 184 -2.49 14.03 2.03
C ALA A 184 -2.23 13.76 3.53
N ALA A 185 -3.17 13.10 4.21
CA ALA A 185 -2.98 12.69 5.60
C ALA A 185 -1.83 11.66 5.79
N LYS A 186 -1.69 10.69 4.88
CA LYS A 186 -0.56 9.75 4.91
C LYS A 186 0.77 10.47 4.69
N ILE A 187 0.83 11.40 3.74
CA ILE A 187 2.00 12.22 3.44
C ILE A 187 2.40 13.05 4.67
N TYR A 188 1.44 13.73 5.30
CA TYR A 188 1.70 14.48 6.51
C TYR A 188 2.17 13.61 7.68
N ARG A 189 1.59 12.42 7.84
CA ARG A 189 2.01 11.46 8.88
C ARG A 189 3.45 11.00 8.69
N GLN A 190 3.90 10.83 7.44
CA GLN A 190 5.25 10.39 7.10
C GLN A 190 6.27 11.51 7.24
N TYR A 191 5.98 12.72 6.74
CA TYR A 191 6.97 13.80 6.63
C TYR A 191 6.71 15.00 7.54
N GLY A 192 5.55 15.06 8.19
CA GLY A 192 5.19 16.17 9.08
C GLY A 192 5.23 17.52 8.39
N LYS A 193 5.91 18.47 8.99
CA LYS A 193 6.07 19.86 8.47
C LYS A 193 6.83 19.92 7.15
N GLU A 194 7.73 18.96 6.90
CA GLU A 194 8.55 18.90 5.69
C GLU A 194 7.79 18.33 4.47
N SER A 195 6.50 17.98 4.63
CA SER A 195 5.70 17.34 3.56
C SER A 195 5.72 18.14 2.26
N ILE A 196 5.56 19.45 2.32
CA ILE A 196 5.53 20.31 1.13
C ILE A 196 6.89 20.33 0.43
N ASP A 197 7.95 20.49 1.18
CA ASP A 197 9.31 20.58 0.65
C ASP A 197 9.75 19.25 0.06
N LYS A 198 9.50 18.13 0.75
CA LYS A 198 9.80 16.79 0.26
C LYS A 198 9.05 16.45 -1.04
N VAL A 199 7.76 16.79 -1.11
CA VAL A 199 6.95 16.55 -2.31
C VAL A 199 7.36 17.47 -3.45
N LYS A 200 7.73 18.74 -3.17
CA LYS A 200 8.28 19.65 -4.17
C LYS A 200 9.66 19.25 -4.65
N GLU A 201 10.50 18.68 -3.79
CA GLU A 201 11.84 18.24 -4.15
C GLU A 201 11.78 17.02 -5.08
N ASN A 202 11.00 16.01 -4.70
CA ASN A 202 10.83 14.80 -5.48
C ASN A 202 9.50 14.10 -5.16
N PRO A 203 8.44 14.30 -5.96
CA PRO A 203 7.14 13.66 -5.73
C PRO A 203 7.16 12.14 -5.89
N TYR A 204 8.14 11.59 -6.60
CA TYR A 204 8.24 10.13 -6.83
C TYR A 204 8.65 9.36 -5.57
N ARG A 205 9.30 10.03 -4.59
CA ARG A 205 9.57 9.43 -3.27
C ARG A 205 8.30 8.98 -2.55
N LEU A 206 7.16 9.53 -2.88
CA LEU A 206 5.88 9.09 -2.32
C LEU A 206 5.59 7.62 -2.62
N ALA A 207 6.06 7.11 -3.76
CA ALA A 207 5.87 5.72 -4.15
C ALA A 207 6.77 4.75 -3.35
N ASP A 208 7.92 5.22 -2.89
CA ASP A 208 8.88 4.43 -2.13
C ASP A 208 8.58 4.49 -0.62
N ASP A 209 8.22 5.67 -0.11
CA ASP A 209 8.13 5.96 1.32
C ASP A 209 6.72 5.71 1.91
N ILE A 210 5.66 5.67 1.07
CA ILE A 210 4.27 5.61 1.56
C ILE A 210 3.51 4.42 0.99
N TRP A 211 3.23 3.46 1.85
CA TRP A 211 2.45 2.30 1.46
C TRP A 211 1.07 2.66 0.90
N GLY A 212 0.80 2.17 -0.32
CA GLY A 212 -0.44 2.41 -1.07
C GLY A 212 -0.40 3.62 -2.01
N ILE A 213 0.73 4.37 -2.07
CA ILE A 213 1.00 5.30 -3.16
C ILE A 213 1.97 4.60 -4.11
N GLY A 214 1.50 4.26 -5.32
CA GLY A 214 2.36 3.69 -6.35
C GLY A 214 2.84 4.75 -7.35
N PHE A 215 3.74 4.35 -8.26
CA PHE A 215 4.28 5.22 -9.30
C PHE A 215 3.21 6.04 -10.03
N LYS A 216 2.12 5.41 -10.50
CA LYS A 216 1.07 6.12 -11.25
C LYS A 216 0.42 7.25 -10.45
N THR A 217 0.24 7.06 -9.15
CA THR A 217 -0.31 8.10 -8.27
C THR A 217 0.71 9.22 -8.06
N ALA A 218 1.97 8.89 -7.82
CA ALA A 218 3.05 9.86 -7.69
C ALA A 218 3.26 10.67 -9.00
N ASP A 219 3.19 10.00 -10.15
CA ASP A 219 3.30 10.62 -11.47
C ASP A 219 2.13 11.59 -11.77
N SER A 220 0.91 11.21 -11.37
CA SER A 220 -0.25 12.11 -11.46
C SER A 220 -0.09 13.35 -10.60
N ILE A 221 0.49 13.23 -9.41
CA ILE A 221 0.78 14.36 -8.51
C ILE A 221 1.87 15.24 -9.13
N ALA A 222 2.97 14.64 -9.59
CA ALA A 222 4.08 15.33 -10.23
C ALA A 222 3.63 16.13 -11.45
N SER A 223 2.81 15.54 -12.31
CA SER A 223 2.25 16.20 -13.50
C SER A 223 1.41 17.43 -13.14
N LYS A 224 0.57 17.36 -12.08
CA LYS A 224 -0.20 18.51 -11.59
C LYS A 224 0.65 19.58 -10.93
N MET A 225 1.85 19.23 -10.46
CA MET A 225 2.86 20.18 -9.96
C MET A 225 3.72 20.81 -11.05
N GLY A 226 3.49 20.44 -12.33
CA GLY A 226 4.21 20.98 -13.47
C GLY A 226 5.51 20.26 -13.81
N TYR A 227 5.72 19.03 -13.33
CA TYR A 227 6.86 18.23 -13.74
C TYR A 227 6.71 17.79 -15.20
N GLU A 228 7.80 17.92 -15.96
CA GLU A 228 7.83 17.58 -17.38
C GLU A 228 7.89 16.08 -17.62
N LYS A 229 7.44 15.64 -18.81
CA LYS A 229 7.47 14.22 -19.19
C LYS A 229 8.88 13.61 -19.18
N ASN A 230 9.87 14.40 -19.52
CA ASN A 230 11.29 14.02 -19.62
C ASN A 230 12.09 14.32 -18.35
N ASP A 231 11.44 14.68 -17.22
CA ASP A 231 12.13 14.91 -15.94
C ASP A 231 12.90 13.64 -15.53
N LEU A 232 14.18 13.82 -15.17
CA LEU A 232 15.07 12.72 -14.83
C LEU A 232 14.57 11.86 -13.68
N ARG A 233 13.98 12.47 -12.65
CA ARG A 233 13.40 11.77 -11.48
C ARG A 233 12.19 10.93 -11.89
N ARG A 234 11.39 11.44 -12.83
CA ARG A 234 10.28 10.70 -13.43
C ARG A 234 10.80 9.45 -14.15
N CYS A 235 11.81 9.63 -14.99
CA CYS A 235 12.43 8.52 -15.73
C CYS A 235 13.06 7.48 -14.79
N GLN A 236 13.75 7.91 -13.73
CA GLN A 236 14.32 7.00 -12.72
C GLN A 236 13.24 6.16 -12.03
N SER A 237 12.23 6.79 -11.48
CA SER A 237 11.13 6.08 -10.81
C SER A 237 10.34 5.20 -11.80
N GLY A 238 10.15 5.66 -13.03
CA GLY A 238 9.50 4.91 -14.10
C GLY A 238 10.27 3.66 -14.53
N ILE A 239 11.60 3.70 -14.61
CA ILE A 239 12.44 2.53 -14.88
C ILE A 239 12.28 1.48 -13.76
N CYS A 240 12.36 1.89 -12.50
CA CYS A 240 12.14 0.99 -11.36
C CYS A 240 10.73 0.38 -11.38
N TYR A 241 9.72 1.18 -11.72
CA TYR A 241 8.36 0.69 -11.87
C TYR A 241 8.23 -0.30 -13.03
N THR A 242 8.85 -0.06 -14.18
CA THR A 242 8.88 -0.97 -15.33
C THR A 242 9.49 -2.32 -14.96
N LEU A 243 10.62 -2.33 -14.25
CA LEU A 243 11.23 -3.57 -13.74
C LEU A 243 10.30 -4.30 -12.76
N ASN A 244 9.58 -3.59 -11.90
CA ASN A 244 8.58 -4.20 -11.03
C ASN A 244 7.40 -4.82 -11.81
N GLN A 245 6.95 -4.21 -12.92
CA GLN A 245 5.93 -4.79 -13.78
C GLN A 245 6.43 -6.08 -14.42
N LEU A 246 7.63 -6.07 -14.99
CA LEU A 246 8.26 -7.27 -15.54
C LEU A 246 8.43 -8.37 -14.48
N ALA A 247 8.74 -8.00 -13.25
CA ALA A 247 8.83 -8.96 -12.14
C ALA A 247 7.48 -9.61 -11.82
N ASN A 248 6.37 -8.89 -11.91
CA ASN A 248 5.02 -9.44 -11.77
C ASN A 248 4.66 -10.41 -12.89
N GLU A 249 5.27 -10.26 -14.07
CA GLU A 249 5.15 -11.19 -15.20
C GLU A 249 6.08 -12.40 -15.07
N GLY A 250 6.94 -12.43 -14.06
CA GLY A 250 7.84 -13.54 -13.74
C GLY A 250 9.29 -13.33 -14.22
N HIS A 251 9.63 -12.16 -14.69
CA HIS A 251 10.99 -11.80 -15.08
C HIS A 251 11.76 -11.26 -13.88
N VAL A 252 12.97 -11.73 -13.63
CA VAL A 252 13.82 -11.24 -12.53
C VAL A 252 14.79 -10.15 -12.99
N TYR A 253 14.99 -10.01 -14.27
CA TYR A 253 15.79 -8.96 -14.91
C TYR A 253 15.18 -8.56 -16.26
N ALA A 254 15.68 -7.48 -16.82
CA ALA A 254 15.44 -7.09 -18.20
C ALA A 254 16.79 -6.78 -18.91
N LYS A 255 16.85 -7.02 -20.22
CA LYS A 255 17.96 -6.51 -21.03
C LYS A 255 17.80 -5.00 -21.22
N GLU A 256 18.93 -4.28 -21.32
CA GLU A 256 18.92 -2.83 -21.40
C GLU A 256 17.97 -2.29 -22.48
N GLU A 257 18.09 -2.80 -23.72
CA GLU A 257 17.26 -2.33 -24.84
C GLU A 257 15.76 -2.60 -24.60
N GLN A 258 15.43 -3.76 -24.03
CA GLN A 258 14.04 -4.10 -23.70
C GLN A 258 13.49 -3.20 -22.59
N LEU A 259 14.31 -2.90 -21.58
CA LEU A 259 13.93 -2.02 -20.48
C LEU A 259 13.70 -0.59 -20.95
N VAL A 260 14.60 -0.06 -21.77
CA VAL A 260 14.50 1.28 -22.35
C VAL A 260 13.24 1.39 -23.20
N GLN A 261 12.98 0.41 -24.07
CA GLN A 261 11.78 0.41 -24.90
C GLN A 261 10.50 0.32 -24.06
N ALA A 262 10.44 -0.57 -23.09
CA ALA A 262 9.27 -0.71 -22.20
C ALA A 262 9.03 0.55 -21.33
N ALA A 263 10.10 1.16 -20.83
CA ALA A 263 10.01 2.40 -20.07
C ALA A 263 9.56 3.58 -20.95
N ARG A 264 10.03 3.65 -22.20
CA ARG A 264 9.61 4.66 -23.18
C ARG A 264 8.11 4.58 -23.47
N GLU A 265 7.59 3.38 -23.70
CA GLU A 265 6.17 3.15 -23.97
C GLU A 265 5.32 3.49 -22.73
N LEU A 266 5.77 3.08 -21.53
CA LEU A 266 5.05 3.34 -20.28
C LEU A 266 4.99 4.82 -19.92
N LEU A 267 6.11 5.54 -20.12
CA LEU A 267 6.27 6.93 -19.69
C LEU A 267 5.86 7.94 -20.77
N ASP A 268 5.69 7.49 -22.02
CA ASP A 268 5.53 8.39 -23.17
C ASP A 268 6.61 9.50 -23.15
N ALA A 269 7.88 9.09 -22.93
CA ALA A 269 9.04 9.94 -22.80
C ALA A 269 10.06 9.66 -23.91
N GLU A 270 11.00 10.58 -24.13
CA GLU A 270 12.07 10.41 -25.09
C GLU A 270 13.10 9.39 -24.57
N GLU A 271 13.85 8.78 -25.51
CA GLU A 271 14.81 7.73 -25.18
C GLU A 271 16.03 8.26 -24.42
N ALA A 272 16.53 9.45 -24.79
CA ALA A 272 17.75 10.02 -24.22
C ALA A 272 17.63 10.26 -22.70
N PRO A 273 16.56 10.89 -22.15
CA PRO A 273 16.36 11.04 -20.72
C PRO A 273 16.23 9.69 -19.97
N ILE A 274 15.64 8.68 -20.62
CA ILE A 274 15.51 7.33 -20.03
C ILE A 274 16.90 6.68 -19.90
N ARG A 275 17.75 6.75 -20.92
CA ARG A 275 19.12 6.21 -20.89
C ARG A 275 19.99 6.96 -19.87
N GLU A 276 19.85 8.29 -19.77
CA GLU A 276 20.51 9.08 -18.73
C GLU A 276 20.08 8.66 -17.32
N ALA A 277 18.77 8.50 -17.12
CA ALA A 277 18.20 8.04 -15.84
C ALA A 277 18.70 6.63 -15.48
N LEU A 278 18.72 5.71 -16.45
CA LEU A 278 19.23 4.36 -16.26
C LEU A 278 20.70 4.36 -15.86
N THR A 279 21.52 5.11 -16.58
CA THR A 279 22.94 5.25 -16.26
C THR A 279 23.14 5.74 -14.83
N LYS A 280 22.35 6.74 -14.40
CA LYS A 280 22.43 7.28 -13.05
C LYS A 280 22.02 6.27 -11.99
N LEU A 281 20.92 5.51 -12.21
CA LEU A 281 20.47 4.46 -11.29
C LEU A 281 21.51 3.33 -11.11
N ILE A 282 22.25 3.01 -12.17
CA ILE A 282 23.35 2.05 -12.11
C ILE A 282 24.54 2.64 -11.34
N GLN A 283 24.90 3.90 -11.58
CA GLN A 283 26.00 4.58 -10.89
C GLN A 283 25.74 4.76 -9.40
N THR A 284 24.48 4.97 -9.00
CA THR A 284 24.06 5.09 -7.58
C THR A 284 23.80 3.73 -6.91
N GLU A 285 24.02 2.61 -7.61
CA GLU A 285 23.77 1.25 -7.16
C GLU A 285 22.30 0.97 -6.80
N GLU A 286 21.37 1.82 -7.24
CA GLU A 286 19.92 1.60 -7.11
C GLU A 286 19.43 0.48 -8.03
N LEU A 287 20.17 0.19 -9.10
CA LEU A 287 20.02 -0.99 -9.96
C LEU A 287 21.33 -1.77 -10.02
N GLN A 288 21.21 -3.09 -10.15
CA GLN A 288 22.35 -3.99 -10.30
C GLN A 288 22.44 -4.48 -11.74
N THR A 289 23.66 -4.70 -12.22
CA THR A 289 23.91 -5.17 -13.60
C THR A 289 24.79 -6.39 -13.62
N GLU A 290 24.51 -7.31 -14.55
CA GLU A 290 25.37 -8.45 -14.89
C GLU A 290 25.35 -8.63 -16.41
N GLY A 291 26.45 -8.21 -17.06
CA GLY A 291 26.48 -8.12 -18.52
C GLY A 291 25.41 -7.17 -19.06
N GLU A 292 24.50 -7.67 -19.90
CA GLU A 292 23.38 -6.90 -20.45
C GLU A 292 22.13 -6.92 -19.54
N ALA A 293 22.14 -7.71 -18.47
CA ALA A 293 21.00 -7.88 -17.58
C ALA A 293 20.98 -6.80 -16.51
N ILE A 294 19.82 -6.17 -16.33
CA ILE A 294 19.56 -5.12 -15.34
C ILE A 294 18.51 -5.62 -14.36
N TYR A 295 18.81 -5.50 -13.09
CA TYR A 295 18.02 -6.03 -11.98
C TYR A 295 17.62 -4.95 -10.98
N LEU A 296 16.46 -5.13 -10.36
CA LEU A 296 16.24 -4.55 -9.03
C LEU A 296 17.12 -5.30 -8.00
N PRO A 297 17.74 -4.61 -7.04
CA PRO A 297 18.68 -5.21 -6.09
C PRO A 297 18.17 -6.47 -5.38
N PRO A 298 16.88 -6.54 -4.90
CA PRO A 298 16.38 -7.73 -4.24
C PRO A 298 16.43 -8.99 -5.11
N PHE A 299 16.17 -8.87 -6.41
CA PHE A 299 16.20 -10.00 -7.34
C PHE A 299 17.63 -10.42 -7.66
N TYR A 300 18.53 -9.47 -7.89
CA TYR A 300 19.96 -9.74 -8.10
C TYR A 300 20.56 -10.53 -6.93
N TYR A 301 20.41 -10.02 -5.71
CA TYR A 301 20.96 -10.69 -4.53
C TYR A 301 20.29 -12.01 -4.22
N ALA A 302 19.01 -12.18 -4.56
CA ALA A 302 18.33 -13.47 -4.46
C ALA A 302 18.92 -14.51 -5.44
N GLU A 303 19.19 -14.14 -6.69
CA GLU A 303 19.83 -15.03 -7.67
C GLU A 303 21.24 -15.39 -7.26
N VAL A 304 22.10 -14.40 -6.99
CA VAL A 304 23.49 -14.62 -6.56
C VAL A 304 23.55 -15.47 -5.29
N GLY A 305 22.71 -15.17 -4.29
CA GLY A 305 22.66 -15.92 -3.06
C GLY A 305 22.17 -17.36 -3.26
N THR A 306 21.21 -17.58 -4.15
CA THR A 306 20.70 -18.91 -4.48
C THR A 306 21.76 -19.70 -5.24
N SER A 307 22.37 -19.12 -6.26
CA SER A 307 23.46 -19.73 -7.04
C SER A 307 24.63 -20.14 -6.16
N SER A 308 25.10 -19.24 -5.31
CA SER A 308 26.22 -19.52 -4.40
C SER A 308 25.92 -20.69 -3.45
N ARG A 309 24.69 -20.76 -2.91
CA ARG A 309 24.27 -21.87 -2.02
C ARG A 309 24.14 -23.19 -2.77
N LEU A 310 23.60 -23.18 -3.98
CA LEU A 310 23.51 -24.38 -4.82
C LEU A 310 24.91 -24.90 -5.20
N LEU A 311 25.81 -24.00 -5.59
CA LEU A 311 27.21 -24.36 -5.89
C LEU A 311 27.93 -24.92 -4.66
N ALA A 312 27.71 -24.35 -3.48
CA ALA A 312 28.26 -24.88 -2.23
C ALA A 312 27.78 -26.32 -1.96
N LEU A 313 26.46 -26.57 -2.15
CA LEU A 313 25.92 -27.93 -2.03
C LEU A 313 26.53 -28.90 -3.04
N LEU A 314 26.75 -28.49 -4.28
CA LEU A 314 27.36 -29.32 -5.31
C LEU A 314 28.84 -29.63 -5.05
N ARG A 315 29.57 -28.67 -4.45
CA ARG A 315 31.02 -28.81 -4.15
C ARG A 315 31.31 -29.64 -2.91
N GLU A 316 30.35 -29.83 -2.03
CA GLU A 316 30.56 -30.73 -0.89
C GLU A 316 30.91 -32.15 -1.34
N SER A 317 31.90 -32.75 -0.70
CA SER A 317 32.46 -34.06 -1.12
C SER A 317 31.38 -35.14 -1.16
N GLU A 318 31.41 -35.96 -2.22
CA GLU A 318 30.51 -37.12 -2.42
C GLU A 318 30.74 -38.27 -1.41
N LYS A 319 31.84 -38.19 -0.59
CA LYS A 319 32.25 -39.29 0.33
C LYS A 319 31.16 -39.77 1.28
N ASP A 320 30.09 -39.02 1.44
CA ASP A 320 29.00 -39.35 2.35
C ASP A 320 27.67 -39.76 1.69
N LEU A 321 27.63 -39.86 0.35
CA LEU A 321 26.43 -40.25 -0.40
C LEU A 321 26.35 -41.77 -0.70
N PHE A 322 27.15 -42.59 -0.05
CA PHE A 322 26.99 -44.04 -0.16
C PHE A 322 25.60 -44.43 0.38
N ALA A 323 24.60 -44.29 -0.49
CA ALA A 323 23.35 -44.98 -0.31
C ALA A 323 23.61 -46.46 -0.56
N PRO A 324 23.25 -47.36 0.36
CA PRO A 324 23.16 -48.74 0.05
C PRO A 324 22.27 -48.90 -1.21
N SER A 325 22.60 -49.87 -2.05
CA SER A 325 21.86 -50.13 -3.29
C SER A 325 20.39 -50.27 -2.96
N PHE A 326 19.62 -49.19 -3.27
CA PHE A 326 18.17 -49.23 -3.11
C PHE A 326 17.59 -50.05 -4.26
N ASP A 327 16.91 -51.15 -3.94
CA ASP A 327 16.28 -51.98 -4.96
C ASP A 327 14.97 -51.38 -5.45
N LEU A 328 14.95 -50.97 -6.73
CA LEU A 328 13.78 -50.40 -7.39
C LEU A 328 12.60 -51.38 -7.51
N GLN A 329 12.85 -52.70 -7.50
CA GLN A 329 11.78 -53.70 -7.54
C GLN A 329 10.97 -53.67 -6.23
N THR A 330 11.67 -53.49 -5.11
CA THR A 330 11.04 -53.35 -3.80
C THR A 330 10.13 -52.11 -3.75
N LEU A 331 10.52 -51.01 -4.42
CA LEU A 331 9.73 -49.77 -4.47
C LEU A 331 8.36 -49.96 -5.12
N SER A 332 8.32 -50.64 -6.26
CA SER A 332 7.07 -50.91 -6.99
C SER A 332 6.13 -51.86 -6.21
N GLN A 333 6.69 -52.80 -5.48
CA GLN A 333 5.91 -53.72 -4.62
C GLN A 333 5.29 -52.98 -3.42
N GLU A 334 6.03 -52.06 -2.78
CA GLU A 334 5.57 -51.34 -1.60
C GLU A 334 4.56 -50.23 -1.94
N THR A 335 4.78 -49.52 -3.04
CA THR A 335 3.89 -48.43 -3.45
C THR A 335 2.68 -48.91 -4.24
N GLY A 336 2.73 -50.13 -4.76
CA GLY A 336 1.70 -50.68 -5.68
C GLY A 336 1.63 -49.89 -7.01
N ILE A 337 2.68 -49.14 -7.36
CA ILE A 337 2.73 -48.29 -8.53
C ILE A 337 3.75 -48.86 -9.53
N GLU A 338 3.32 -49.06 -10.77
CA GLU A 338 4.22 -49.31 -11.89
C GLU A 338 4.80 -47.96 -12.34
N TYR A 339 6.13 -47.79 -12.18
CA TYR A 339 6.86 -46.61 -12.64
C TYR A 339 7.41 -46.86 -14.04
N ASP A 340 7.33 -45.87 -14.90
CA ASP A 340 8.02 -45.94 -16.18
C ASP A 340 9.54 -45.79 -16.00
N GLU A 341 10.30 -46.11 -17.05
CA GLU A 341 11.76 -46.13 -17.01
C GLU A 341 12.35 -44.73 -16.64
N VAL A 342 11.77 -43.63 -17.15
CA VAL A 342 12.22 -42.27 -16.86
C VAL A 342 11.91 -41.90 -15.41
N GLN A 343 10.78 -42.34 -14.87
CA GLN A 343 10.41 -42.12 -13.47
C GLN A 343 11.36 -42.89 -12.53
N LEU A 344 11.69 -44.15 -12.86
CA LEU A 344 12.67 -44.94 -12.11
C LEU A 344 14.05 -44.28 -12.12
N GLN A 345 14.50 -43.81 -13.29
CA GLN A 345 15.75 -43.07 -13.40
C GLN A 345 15.75 -41.82 -12.54
N ALA A 346 14.66 -41.05 -12.55
CA ALA A 346 14.51 -39.85 -11.72
C ALA A 346 14.55 -40.18 -10.22
N ILE A 347 13.98 -41.33 -9.79
CA ILE A 347 14.02 -41.77 -8.39
C ILE A 347 15.45 -42.16 -8.00
N GLN A 348 16.17 -42.87 -8.85
CA GLN A 348 17.59 -43.21 -8.63
C GLN A 348 18.45 -41.95 -8.51
N GLU A 349 18.29 -41.04 -9.44
CA GLU A 349 19.05 -39.78 -9.45
C GLU A 349 18.77 -38.95 -8.19
N ALA A 350 17.52 -38.94 -7.74
CA ALA A 350 17.14 -38.22 -6.51
C ALA A 350 17.83 -38.77 -5.25
N VAL A 351 18.14 -40.06 -5.22
CA VAL A 351 18.88 -40.70 -4.11
C VAL A 351 20.37 -40.36 -4.15
N ARG A 352 20.95 -40.31 -5.36
CA ARG A 352 22.36 -40.11 -5.58
C ARG A 352 22.79 -38.64 -5.56
N SER A 353 21.97 -37.73 -6.10
CA SER A 353 22.31 -36.37 -6.28
C SER A 353 21.99 -35.50 -5.06
N LYS A 354 22.86 -34.57 -4.74
CA LYS A 354 22.62 -33.53 -3.69
C LYS A 354 21.57 -32.51 -4.11
N VAL A 355 21.55 -32.16 -5.38
CA VAL A 355 20.59 -31.25 -6.00
C VAL A 355 20.03 -31.88 -7.25
N MET A 356 18.73 -31.94 -7.36
CA MET A 356 18.03 -32.42 -8.55
C MET A 356 16.86 -31.52 -8.89
N VAL A 357 16.63 -31.25 -10.17
CA VAL A 357 15.47 -30.54 -10.70
C VAL A 357 14.60 -31.53 -11.48
N LEU A 358 13.37 -31.74 -10.97
CA LEU A 358 12.37 -32.60 -11.63
C LEU A 358 11.39 -31.69 -12.38
N THR A 359 11.36 -31.79 -13.71
CA THR A 359 10.44 -31.00 -14.57
C THR A 359 9.56 -31.95 -15.39
N GLY A 360 8.52 -31.42 -16.00
CA GLY A 360 7.63 -32.17 -16.89
C GLY A 360 6.30 -31.47 -17.09
N GLY A 361 5.60 -31.78 -18.17
CA GLY A 361 4.27 -31.24 -18.49
C GLY A 361 3.17 -31.70 -17.51
N PRO A 362 1.96 -31.19 -17.65
CA PRO A 362 0.80 -31.69 -16.92
C PRO A 362 0.58 -33.18 -17.28
N GLY A 363 0.22 -34.02 -16.29
CA GLY A 363 -0.07 -35.42 -16.51
C GLY A 363 1.14 -36.37 -16.63
N THR A 364 2.38 -35.90 -16.59
CA THR A 364 3.61 -36.73 -16.71
C THR A 364 3.98 -37.50 -15.45
N GLY A 365 3.07 -37.66 -14.49
CA GLY A 365 3.33 -38.44 -13.28
C GLY A 365 4.31 -37.84 -12.29
N LYS A 366 4.58 -36.51 -12.31
CA LYS A 366 5.49 -35.82 -11.35
C LYS A 366 5.15 -36.14 -9.89
N THR A 367 3.87 -36.15 -9.55
CA THR A 367 3.41 -36.44 -8.19
C THR A 367 3.74 -37.89 -7.81
N THR A 368 3.52 -38.83 -8.73
CA THR A 368 3.85 -40.22 -8.57
C THR A 368 5.35 -40.45 -8.39
N THR A 369 6.16 -39.82 -9.25
CA THR A 369 7.63 -39.81 -9.12
C THR A 369 8.07 -39.25 -7.77
N THR A 370 7.42 -38.19 -7.30
CA THR A 370 7.72 -37.58 -5.98
C THR A 370 7.41 -38.55 -4.84
N GLN A 371 6.30 -39.26 -4.89
CA GLN A 371 5.97 -40.29 -3.90
C GLN A 371 7.05 -41.41 -3.88
N GLY A 372 7.48 -41.88 -5.06
CA GLY A 372 8.56 -42.86 -5.17
C GLY A 372 9.86 -42.34 -4.55
N ILE A 373 10.22 -41.09 -4.82
CA ILE A 373 11.40 -40.46 -4.22
C ILE A 373 11.29 -40.36 -2.69
N ILE A 374 10.14 -39.99 -2.17
CA ILE A 374 9.90 -39.90 -0.72
C ILE A 374 10.03 -41.26 -0.08
N THR A 375 9.46 -42.29 -0.69
CA THR A 375 9.56 -43.69 -0.22
C THR A 375 11.01 -44.14 -0.22
N ALA A 376 11.75 -43.97 -1.31
CA ALA A 376 13.15 -44.31 -1.39
C ALA A 376 14.02 -43.60 -0.33
N LEU A 377 13.78 -42.31 -0.09
CA LEU A 377 14.50 -41.55 0.95
C LEU A 377 14.13 -41.99 2.37
N LYS A 378 12.89 -42.43 2.62
CA LYS A 378 12.46 -43.00 3.91
C LYS A 378 13.18 -44.33 4.19
N HIS A 379 13.30 -45.20 3.21
CA HIS A 379 14.07 -46.44 3.35
C HIS A 379 15.53 -46.24 3.74
N LEU A 380 16.10 -45.11 3.25
CA LEU A 380 17.46 -44.71 3.65
C LEU A 380 17.54 -44.05 5.04
N GLY A 381 16.43 -44.01 5.78
CA GLY A 381 16.38 -43.40 7.11
C GLY A 381 16.56 -41.87 7.11
N LEU A 382 16.37 -41.22 5.96
CA LEU A 382 16.61 -39.78 5.82
C LEU A 382 15.40 -38.98 6.30
N ARG A 383 15.69 -37.87 6.99
CA ARG A 383 14.66 -36.90 7.39
C ARG A 383 14.24 -36.06 6.18
N ILE A 384 12.95 -36.07 5.88
CA ILE A 384 12.37 -35.41 4.72
C ILE A 384 11.57 -34.18 5.19
N LEU A 385 11.80 -33.04 4.56
CA LEU A 385 11.02 -31.82 4.72
C LEU A 385 10.39 -31.44 3.39
N LEU A 386 9.08 -31.17 3.40
CA LEU A 386 8.35 -30.72 2.23
C LEU A 386 8.00 -29.23 2.36
N ALA A 387 8.31 -28.47 1.33
CA ALA A 387 8.00 -27.04 1.27
C ALA A 387 7.41 -26.65 -0.08
N ALA A 388 6.50 -25.67 -0.07
CA ALA A 388 5.89 -25.13 -1.26
C ALA A 388 5.81 -23.60 -1.20
N PRO A 389 5.74 -22.88 -2.34
CA PRO A 389 5.74 -21.41 -2.37
C PRO A 389 4.52 -20.80 -1.66
N THR A 390 3.38 -21.47 -1.69
CA THR A 390 2.12 -20.96 -1.11
C THR A 390 1.45 -21.98 -0.21
N GLY A 391 0.59 -21.53 0.71
CA GLY A 391 -0.17 -22.41 1.59
C GLY A 391 -1.08 -23.40 0.82
N ARG A 392 -1.68 -22.97 -0.30
CA ARG A 392 -2.48 -23.86 -1.18
C ARG A 392 -1.64 -24.96 -1.82
N ALA A 393 -0.44 -24.62 -2.29
CA ALA A 393 0.47 -25.58 -2.87
C ALA A 393 1.00 -26.56 -1.79
N ALA A 394 1.31 -26.06 -0.59
CA ALA A 394 1.68 -26.91 0.54
C ALA A 394 0.57 -27.90 0.92
N LYS A 395 -0.68 -27.44 1.01
CA LYS A 395 -1.82 -28.31 1.28
C LYS A 395 -1.97 -29.44 0.24
N ARG A 396 -1.93 -29.07 -1.06
CA ARG A 396 -1.98 -30.08 -2.15
C ARG A 396 -0.82 -31.07 -2.08
N MET A 397 0.38 -30.57 -1.74
CA MET A 397 1.55 -31.45 -1.57
C MET A 397 1.37 -32.39 -0.40
N SER A 398 0.81 -31.94 0.72
CA SER A 398 0.50 -32.79 1.87
C SER A 398 -0.54 -33.85 1.52
N GLU A 399 -1.61 -33.51 0.83
CA GLU A 399 -2.65 -34.41 0.37
C GLU A 399 -2.09 -35.48 -0.60
N ALA A 400 -1.22 -35.08 -1.52
CA ALA A 400 -0.63 -35.95 -2.52
C ALA A 400 0.44 -36.89 -1.95
N THR A 401 1.17 -36.49 -0.91
CA THR A 401 2.32 -37.26 -0.40
C THR A 401 2.05 -37.96 0.93
N GLY A 402 0.94 -37.63 1.59
CA GLY A 402 0.64 -38.09 2.95
C GLY A 402 1.59 -37.55 4.02
N MET A 403 2.42 -36.56 3.70
CA MET A 403 3.37 -35.91 4.62
C MET A 403 3.06 -34.45 4.77
N GLU A 404 3.29 -33.92 5.96
CA GLU A 404 3.13 -32.47 6.21
C GLU A 404 4.07 -31.64 5.32
N ALA A 405 3.52 -30.78 4.47
CA ALA A 405 4.25 -29.78 3.73
C ALA A 405 3.91 -28.39 4.27
N LYS A 406 4.91 -27.51 4.34
CA LYS A 406 4.77 -26.14 4.85
C LYS A 406 5.00 -25.10 3.75
N PRO A 407 4.39 -23.90 3.84
CA PRO A 407 4.80 -22.78 3.01
C PRO A 407 6.28 -22.48 3.23
N SER A 408 7.01 -22.12 2.18
CA SER A 408 8.43 -21.82 2.27
C SER A 408 8.76 -20.74 3.33
N THR A 409 7.86 -19.78 3.53
CA THR A 409 7.95 -18.76 4.59
C THR A 409 7.86 -19.32 6.01
N GLY A 410 7.19 -20.47 6.21
CA GLY A 410 7.03 -21.13 7.51
C GLY A 410 8.07 -22.21 7.80
N CYS A 411 8.82 -22.67 6.80
CA CYS A 411 9.79 -23.76 6.98
C CYS A 411 10.99 -23.36 7.86
N TRP A 412 11.36 -22.08 7.90
CA TRP A 412 12.51 -21.59 8.66
C TRP A 412 12.37 -21.76 10.19
N SER A 413 11.15 -21.72 10.72
CA SER A 413 10.88 -21.92 12.15
C SER A 413 10.98 -23.37 12.62
N SER A 414 11.00 -24.31 11.69
CA SER A 414 11.01 -25.76 11.97
C SER A 414 12.42 -26.36 11.98
N ILE A 415 13.44 -25.57 11.62
CA ILE A 415 14.84 -26.00 11.61
C ILE A 415 15.42 -25.68 13.00
N PRO A 416 15.87 -26.68 13.79
CA PRO A 416 16.51 -26.41 15.08
C PRO A 416 17.72 -25.52 14.88
N ARG A 417 17.83 -24.43 15.65
CA ARG A 417 18.99 -23.53 15.64
C ARG A 417 20.31 -24.19 16.06
N THR A 418 20.25 -25.41 16.58
CA THR A 418 21.38 -26.22 17.03
C THR A 418 22.00 -27.08 15.90
N ALA A 419 21.52 -27.01 14.68
CA ALA A 419 22.03 -27.79 13.53
C ALA A 419 23.30 -27.18 12.89
N THR A 420 24.06 -26.35 13.60
CA THR A 420 25.33 -25.75 13.14
C THR A 420 26.56 -26.62 13.42
N SER A 421 26.43 -27.80 14.01
CA SER A 421 27.54 -28.74 14.16
C SER A 421 27.15 -30.13 13.70
N ALA A 422 27.83 -30.57 12.67
CA ALA A 422 28.07 -31.97 12.23
C ALA A 422 26.91 -32.95 12.39
N THR A 423 26.24 -33.29 11.32
CA THR A 423 25.45 -34.49 11.05
C THR A 423 23.95 -34.34 10.74
N THR A 424 23.41 -33.16 10.54
CA THR A 424 22.06 -33.05 10.03
C THR A 424 22.09 -32.61 8.56
N ARG A 425 22.05 -33.56 7.63
CA ARG A 425 22.02 -33.31 6.20
C ARG A 425 20.64 -32.77 5.82
N ILE A 426 20.56 -31.50 5.47
CA ILE A 426 19.34 -30.86 4.93
C ILE A 426 19.43 -30.95 3.41
N ARG A 427 18.62 -31.83 2.81
CA ARG A 427 18.43 -31.86 1.36
C ARG A 427 17.28 -30.90 0.99
N TRP A 428 17.60 -29.87 0.23
CA TRP A 428 16.61 -28.97 -0.36
C TRP A 428 16.09 -29.53 -1.67
N ARG A 429 14.78 -29.59 -1.83
CA ARG A 429 14.16 -29.90 -3.10
C ARG A 429 13.16 -28.80 -3.45
N VAL A 430 13.44 -28.08 -4.53
CA VAL A 430 12.53 -27.08 -5.11
C VAL A 430 11.73 -27.78 -6.20
N MET A 431 10.42 -27.96 -5.99
CA MET A 431 9.51 -28.32 -7.07
C MET A 431 8.90 -27.05 -7.64
N ARG A 432 9.19 -26.76 -8.89
CA ARG A 432 8.46 -25.76 -9.68
C ARG A 432 7.23 -26.46 -10.28
N SER A 433 6.06 -26.30 -9.68
CA SER A 433 4.82 -26.57 -10.40
C SER A 433 4.62 -25.40 -11.38
N SER A 434 4.79 -25.64 -12.66
CA SER A 434 4.33 -24.75 -13.71
C SER A 434 2.80 -24.67 -13.62
N LEU A 435 2.28 -23.68 -12.94
CA LEU A 435 0.91 -23.24 -13.14
C LEU A 435 0.91 -22.38 -14.41
N THR A 436 0.83 -23.06 -15.54
CA THR A 436 0.42 -22.41 -16.79
C THR A 436 -1.08 -22.16 -16.71
N ASN A 437 -1.41 -20.89 -16.82
CA ASN A 437 -2.60 -20.27 -17.40
C ASN A 437 -3.84 -21.15 -17.50
N VAL A 438 -4.85 -20.76 -16.75
CA VAL A 438 -6.23 -20.85 -17.23
C VAL A 438 -6.71 -19.41 -17.39
N ARG A 439 -7.16 -19.12 -18.59
CA ARG A 439 -7.73 -17.88 -19.15
C ARG A 439 -8.61 -17.09 -18.20
#